data_328af3d2612638d4e2932ccae35c3561
#
_entry.id   328af3d2612638d4e2932ccae35c3561
#
_cell.length_a   1.000
_cell.length_b   1.000
_cell.length_c   1.000
_cell.angle_alpha   90.00
_cell.angle_beta   90.00
_cell.angle_gamma   90.00
#
_symmetry.space_group_name_H-M   'P 1'
#
loop_
_entity.id
_entity.type
_entity.pdbx_description
1 polymer ?
#
loop_
_entity_poly.entity_id
_entity_poly.type
_entity_poly.pdbx_seq_one_letter_code
_entity_poly.pdbx_strand_id
1 'polypeptide(L)'
;LKKRLVDKGILSLIQQWLTAPVKLPDGKLIASTKGSPQGGVISPLLSNIYLHAFDKIVNNPQGKFTKANIRIVRYADDFLLMGKYYFSREILSYIHRIMENMGLTLNRDKTKLLHSCRSSLFYLGFEFRNIKSKFGWNTKNYTNVRPSMKSRSKLYAKLRELLAKRRHWTIEWIVWKVNQLLIGWLNYFSISKVTHIWETIKVIKKHLDYKLFKWMKSKGRKAHRKLRQRPYENLVKFYGLLDIEKYARLKTLAKAQ
;
A
#
# COMPACT_ATOMS: atom_id res chain seq x y z
N LEU A 1 -9.54 18.53 -20.48
CA LEU A 1 -10.93 18.51 -20.00
C LEU A 1 -11.86 19.21 -21.00
N LYS A 2 -11.58 20.45 -21.42
CA LYS A 2 -12.41 21.24 -22.37
C LYS A 2 -12.77 20.50 -23.67
N LYS A 3 -11.96 19.54 -24.14
CA LYS A 3 -12.27 18.74 -25.34
C LYS A 3 -13.35 17.66 -25.10
N ARG A 4 -13.74 17.38 -23.84
CA ARG A 4 -14.68 16.30 -23.48
C ARG A 4 -15.85 16.75 -22.62
N LEU A 5 -15.69 17.86 -21.90
CA LEU A 5 -16.74 18.48 -21.08
C LEU A 5 -17.26 19.70 -21.81
N VAL A 6 -18.55 19.70 -22.12
CA VAL A 6 -19.25 20.79 -22.81
C VAL A 6 -19.85 21.78 -21.81
N ASP A 7 -20.16 21.29 -20.58
CA ASP A 7 -20.77 22.10 -19.53
C ASP A 7 -19.79 23.19 -19.03
N LYS A 8 -20.13 24.43 -19.30
CA LYS A 8 -19.32 25.58 -18.89
C LYS A 8 -19.31 25.81 -17.38
N GLY A 9 -20.41 25.47 -16.67
CA GLY A 9 -20.51 25.58 -15.22
C GLY A 9 -19.53 24.64 -14.52
N ILE A 10 -19.49 23.36 -14.92
CA ILE A 10 -18.53 22.38 -14.39
C ILE A 10 -17.09 22.78 -14.70
N LEU A 11 -16.83 23.29 -15.92
CA LEU A 11 -15.48 23.75 -16.27
C LEU A 11 -15.05 24.95 -15.42
N SER A 12 -15.95 25.88 -15.13
CA SER A 12 -15.69 27.02 -14.24
C SER A 12 -15.38 26.57 -12.81
N LEU A 13 -16.16 25.64 -12.27
CA LEU A 13 -15.90 25.09 -10.94
C LEU A 13 -14.54 24.38 -10.85
N ILE A 14 -14.19 23.59 -11.85
CA ILE A 14 -12.88 22.93 -11.89
C ILE A 14 -11.76 23.98 -11.94
N GLN A 15 -11.93 25.04 -12.70
CA GLN A 15 -10.94 26.12 -12.77
C GLN A 15 -10.79 26.82 -11.42
N GLN A 16 -11.88 27.14 -10.73
CA GLN A 16 -11.86 27.71 -9.39
C GLN A 16 -11.12 26.79 -8.40
N TRP A 17 -11.36 25.48 -8.42
CA TRP A 17 -10.65 24.53 -7.55
C TRP A 17 -9.15 24.43 -7.85
N LEU A 18 -8.75 24.58 -9.12
CA LEU A 18 -7.32 24.54 -9.49
C LEU A 18 -6.59 25.85 -9.13
N THR A 19 -7.30 26.96 -9.09
CA THR A 19 -6.72 28.29 -8.79
C THR A 19 -6.94 28.73 -7.34
N ALA A 20 -7.71 27.93 -6.55
CA ALA A 20 -7.98 28.24 -5.16
C ALA A 20 -6.69 28.39 -4.35
N PRO A 21 -6.53 29.48 -3.56
CA PRO A 21 -5.36 29.66 -2.73
C PRO A 21 -5.30 28.62 -1.61
N VAL A 22 -4.09 28.19 -1.26
CA VAL A 22 -3.84 27.27 -0.16
C VAL A 22 -3.52 28.05 1.10
N LYS A 23 -4.30 27.83 2.17
CA LYS A 23 -4.00 28.41 3.49
C LYS A 23 -2.98 27.53 4.22
N LEU A 24 -1.84 28.10 4.54
CA LEU A 24 -0.81 27.45 5.35
C LEU A 24 -1.18 27.41 6.85
N PRO A 25 -0.51 26.56 7.64
CA PRO A 25 -0.72 26.50 9.10
C PRO A 25 -0.46 27.82 9.82
N ASP A 26 0.41 28.68 9.28
CA ASP A 26 0.71 30.03 9.77
C ASP A 26 -0.34 31.09 9.37
N GLY A 27 -1.41 30.67 8.66
CA GLY A 27 -2.49 31.54 8.22
C GLY A 27 -2.26 32.23 6.87
N LYS A 28 -1.06 32.17 6.28
CA LYS A 28 -0.77 32.77 4.98
C LYS A 28 -1.48 32.06 3.85
N LEU A 29 -1.96 32.83 2.87
CA LEU A 29 -2.56 32.33 1.64
C LEU A 29 -1.51 32.31 0.54
N ILE A 30 -1.28 31.14 -0.07
CA ILE A 30 -0.41 30.99 -1.23
C ILE A 30 -1.28 30.70 -2.44
N ALA A 31 -1.11 31.48 -3.52
CA ALA A 31 -1.79 31.23 -4.78
C ALA A 31 -1.32 29.92 -5.42
N SER A 32 -2.26 29.10 -5.86
CA SER A 32 -1.94 27.87 -6.61
C SER A 32 -1.66 28.24 -8.06
N THR A 33 -0.38 28.23 -8.45
CA THR A 33 0.04 28.55 -9.82
C THR A 33 0.21 27.33 -10.70
N LYS A 34 0.36 26.13 -10.10
CA LYS A 34 0.60 24.89 -10.84
C LYS A 34 0.06 23.68 -10.07
N GLY A 35 -0.61 22.79 -10.80
CA GLY A 35 -1.15 21.55 -10.23
C GLY A 35 -2.48 21.75 -9.50
N SER A 36 -2.80 20.83 -8.60
CA SER A 36 -3.96 20.92 -7.70
C SER A 36 -3.49 20.83 -6.24
N PRO A 37 -4.15 21.53 -5.31
CA PRO A 37 -3.73 21.53 -3.91
C PRO A 37 -3.78 20.13 -3.31
N GLN A 38 -2.78 19.79 -2.47
CA GLN A 38 -2.78 18.53 -1.72
C GLN A 38 -3.96 18.51 -0.73
N GLY A 39 -4.71 17.38 -0.74
CA GLY A 39 -5.89 17.22 0.11
C GLY A 39 -7.20 17.72 -0.53
N GLY A 40 -7.16 18.32 -1.70
CA GLY A 40 -8.39 18.66 -2.43
C GLY A 40 -9.18 17.42 -2.84
N VAL A 41 -10.49 17.41 -2.60
CA VAL A 41 -11.36 16.25 -2.86
C VAL A 41 -11.31 15.80 -4.32
N ILE A 42 -11.23 16.72 -5.27
CA ILE A 42 -11.19 16.43 -6.71
C ILE A 42 -9.77 16.19 -7.26
N SER A 43 -8.74 16.51 -6.48
CA SER A 43 -7.33 16.42 -6.91
C SER A 43 -6.94 15.03 -7.43
N PRO A 44 -7.34 13.91 -6.78
CA PRO A 44 -7.03 12.56 -7.28
C PRO A 44 -7.67 12.27 -8.64
N LEU A 45 -8.89 12.74 -8.87
CA LEU A 45 -9.58 12.56 -10.14
C LEU A 45 -8.88 13.35 -11.26
N LEU A 46 -8.60 14.64 -11.03
CA LEU A 46 -7.92 15.50 -12.00
C LEU A 46 -6.51 14.99 -12.33
N SER A 47 -5.77 14.56 -11.32
CA SER A 47 -4.45 13.92 -11.46
C SER A 47 -4.53 12.66 -12.34
N ASN A 48 -5.51 11.80 -12.10
CA ASN A 48 -5.71 10.60 -12.91
C ASN A 48 -6.08 10.90 -14.36
N ILE A 49 -6.92 11.90 -14.58
CA ILE A 49 -7.28 12.35 -15.95
C ILE A 49 -6.02 12.88 -16.66
N TYR A 50 -5.18 13.64 -15.97
CA TYR A 50 -3.95 14.19 -16.53
C TYR A 50 -2.95 13.09 -16.88
N LEU A 51 -2.68 12.19 -15.96
CA LEU A 51 -1.76 11.06 -16.14
C LEU A 51 -2.26 10.00 -17.12
N HIS A 52 -3.57 9.97 -17.44
CA HIS A 52 -4.10 9.11 -18.49
C HIS A 52 -3.48 9.37 -19.87
N ALA A 53 -2.98 10.59 -20.13
CA ALA A 53 -2.21 10.86 -21.33
C ALA A 53 -0.94 10.01 -21.41
N PHE A 54 -0.24 9.86 -20.29
CA PHE A 54 0.93 8.98 -20.18
C PHE A 54 0.54 7.51 -20.39
N ASP A 55 -0.55 7.04 -19.77
CA ASP A 55 -1.06 5.68 -19.95
C ASP A 55 -1.32 5.39 -21.45
N LYS A 56 -1.91 6.33 -22.17
CA LYS A 56 -2.17 6.19 -23.62
C LYS A 56 -0.89 6.10 -24.45
N ILE A 57 0.13 6.89 -24.12
CA ILE A 57 1.42 6.85 -24.82
C ILE A 57 2.10 5.48 -24.61
N VAL A 58 2.09 4.98 -23.35
CA VAL A 58 2.73 3.70 -23.05
C VAL A 58 1.97 2.53 -23.67
N ASN A 59 0.65 2.55 -23.64
CA ASN A 59 -0.20 1.47 -24.16
C ASN A 59 -0.54 1.61 -25.65
N ASN A 60 0.06 2.56 -26.37
CA ASN A 60 -0.15 2.70 -27.82
C ASN A 60 0.35 1.43 -28.53
N PRO A 61 -0.52 0.69 -29.28
CA PRO A 61 -0.16 -0.56 -29.96
C PRO A 61 1.04 -0.41 -30.92
N GLN A 62 1.17 0.73 -31.57
CA GLN A 62 2.27 1.03 -32.48
C GLN A 62 3.41 1.83 -31.83
N GLY A 63 3.30 2.09 -30.53
CA GLY A 63 4.25 2.91 -29.77
C GLY A 63 5.56 2.20 -29.46
N LYS A 64 6.58 2.98 -29.10
CA LYS A 64 7.91 2.49 -28.73
C LYS A 64 7.88 1.52 -27.54
N PHE A 65 7.02 1.76 -26.56
CA PHE A 65 6.90 0.89 -25.37
C PHE A 65 6.35 -0.48 -25.74
N THR A 66 5.30 -0.54 -26.55
CA THR A 66 4.67 -1.80 -26.97
C THR A 66 5.63 -2.62 -27.84
N LYS A 67 6.34 -1.96 -28.76
CA LYS A 67 7.39 -2.60 -29.59
C LYS A 67 8.54 -3.15 -28.72
N ALA A 68 8.86 -2.51 -27.62
CA ALA A 68 9.85 -2.96 -26.64
C ALA A 68 9.27 -3.95 -25.60
N ASN A 69 8.02 -4.43 -25.76
CA ASN A 69 7.32 -5.27 -24.79
C ASN A 69 7.26 -4.68 -23.37
N ILE A 70 7.12 -3.37 -23.27
CA ILE A 70 6.99 -2.65 -21.99
C ILE A 70 5.52 -2.38 -21.72
N ARG A 71 5.08 -2.71 -20.49
CA ARG A 71 3.73 -2.46 -19.98
C ARG A 71 3.79 -1.59 -18.74
N ILE A 72 2.71 -0.84 -18.52
CA ILE A 72 2.56 0.02 -17.34
C ILE A 72 1.52 -0.55 -16.38
N VAL A 73 1.83 -0.45 -15.09
CA VAL A 73 0.88 -0.54 -13.98
C VAL A 73 0.98 0.76 -13.20
N ARG A 74 -0.12 1.49 -13.08
CA ARG A 74 -0.15 2.79 -12.38
C ARG A 74 -1.23 2.80 -11.31
N TYR A 75 -0.90 3.38 -10.19
CA TYR A 75 -1.82 3.71 -9.11
C TYR A 75 -1.56 5.15 -8.67
N ALA A 76 -2.49 6.05 -8.97
CA ALA A 76 -2.32 7.50 -8.81
C ALA A 76 -1.03 8.00 -9.51
N ASP A 77 -0.11 8.58 -8.77
CA ASP A 77 1.21 9.06 -9.22
C ASP A 77 2.31 7.99 -9.20
N ASP A 78 2.09 6.89 -8.45
CA ASP A 78 3.01 5.75 -8.45
C ASP A 78 2.80 4.88 -9.69
N PHE A 79 3.83 4.67 -10.50
CA PHE A 79 3.77 3.77 -11.63
C PHE A 79 4.96 2.82 -11.72
N LEU A 80 4.72 1.70 -12.36
CA LEU A 80 5.69 0.66 -12.62
C LEU A 80 5.67 0.34 -14.12
N LEU A 81 6.83 0.47 -14.76
CA LEU A 81 7.05 -0.01 -16.11
C LEU A 81 7.74 -1.37 -16.05
N MET A 82 7.15 -2.36 -16.71
CA MET A 82 7.67 -3.72 -16.73
C MET A 82 7.99 -4.12 -18.16
N GLY A 83 9.20 -4.63 -18.38
CA GLY A 83 9.64 -5.15 -19.66
C GLY A 83 10.34 -6.49 -19.50
N LYS A 84 10.31 -7.32 -20.55
CA LYS A 84 11.01 -8.61 -20.59
C LYS A 84 12.52 -8.45 -20.68
N TYR A 85 12.97 -7.37 -21.31
CA TYR A 85 14.37 -7.08 -21.57
C TYR A 85 14.82 -5.83 -20.79
N TYR A 86 16.12 -5.55 -20.80
CA TYR A 86 16.66 -4.31 -20.24
C TYR A 86 16.06 -3.08 -20.95
N PHE A 87 15.77 -2.08 -20.18
CA PHE A 87 15.39 -0.77 -20.75
C PHE A 87 16.63 -0.15 -21.41
N SER A 88 16.55 0.08 -22.72
CA SER A 88 17.61 0.80 -23.42
C SER A 88 17.72 2.26 -22.94
N ARG A 89 18.87 2.88 -23.15
CA ARG A 89 19.05 4.32 -22.85
C ARG A 89 18.02 5.18 -23.59
N GLU A 90 17.67 4.81 -24.81
CA GLU A 90 16.66 5.49 -25.62
C GLU A 90 15.26 5.45 -24.98
N ILE A 91 14.85 4.31 -24.43
CA ILE A 91 13.58 4.19 -23.70
C ILE A 91 13.59 5.05 -22.44
N LEU A 92 14.68 5.05 -21.68
CA LEU A 92 14.81 5.87 -20.47
C LEU A 92 14.74 7.37 -20.82
N SER A 93 15.47 7.81 -21.83
CA SER A 93 15.42 9.19 -22.33
C SER A 93 14.03 9.55 -22.86
N TYR A 94 13.34 8.61 -23.49
CA TYR A 94 11.98 8.82 -23.98
C TYR A 94 10.97 9.01 -22.84
N ILE A 95 11.11 8.24 -21.74
CA ILE A 95 10.30 8.42 -20.53
C ILE A 95 10.51 9.84 -19.96
N HIS A 96 11.76 10.26 -19.80
CA HIS A 96 12.07 11.60 -19.30
C HIS A 96 11.44 12.70 -20.17
N ARG A 97 11.60 12.61 -21.49
CA ARG A 97 11.03 13.59 -22.42
C ARG A 97 9.51 13.65 -22.35
N ILE A 98 8.82 12.51 -22.20
CA ILE A 98 7.36 12.50 -22.04
C ILE A 98 6.97 13.23 -20.76
N MET A 99 7.64 12.95 -19.64
CA MET A 99 7.35 13.62 -18.36
C MET A 99 7.60 15.12 -18.44
N GLU A 100 8.72 15.54 -19.03
CA GLU A 100 9.04 16.97 -19.26
C GLU A 100 7.99 17.67 -20.13
N ASN A 101 7.57 17.04 -21.24
CA ASN A 101 6.50 17.57 -22.10
C ASN A 101 5.15 17.68 -21.37
N MET A 102 4.93 16.85 -20.36
CA MET A 102 3.77 16.94 -19.46
C MET A 102 4.01 17.91 -18.29
N GLY A 103 5.14 18.64 -18.26
CA GLY A 103 5.49 19.52 -17.13
C GLY A 103 5.67 18.79 -15.80
N LEU A 104 5.99 17.49 -15.84
CA LEU A 104 6.21 16.63 -14.69
C LEU A 104 7.70 16.30 -14.55
N THR A 105 8.13 16.12 -13.30
CA THR A 105 9.50 15.67 -12.99
C THR A 105 9.47 14.34 -12.30
N LEU A 106 10.34 13.41 -12.73
CA LEU A 106 10.54 12.15 -12.04
C LEU A 106 11.39 12.38 -10.79
N ASN A 107 10.93 11.88 -9.66
CA ASN A 107 11.72 11.92 -8.43
C ASN A 107 12.89 10.93 -8.56
N ARG A 108 14.11 11.44 -8.66
CA ARG A 108 15.34 10.65 -8.87
C ARG A 108 15.61 9.66 -7.73
N ASP A 109 15.33 10.04 -6.50
CA ASP A 109 15.59 9.19 -5.32
C ASP A 109 14.62 8.00 -5.25
N LYS A 110 13.41 8.17 -5.74
CA LYS A 110 12.35 7.14 -5.74
C LYS A 110 12.33 6.32 -7.03
N THR A 111 12.78 6.87 -8.15
CA THR A 111 12.80 6.17 -9.45
C THR A 111 13.98 5.22 -9.51
N LYS A 112 13.72 3.93 -9.67
CA LYS A 112 14.74 2.88 -9.68
C LYS A 112 14.56 1.96 -10.86
N LEU A 113 15.66 1.65 -11.54
CA LEU A 113 15.72 0.58 -12.53
C LEU A 113 16.13 -0.71 -11.80
N LEU A 114 15.28 -1.72 -11.83
CA LEU A 114 15.47 -2.96 -11.09
C LEU A 114 15.47 -4.18 -12.01
N HIS A 115 16.32 -5.15 -11.71
CA HIS A 115 16.29 -6.46 -12.33
C HIS A 115 15.56 -7.44 -11.42
N SER A 116 14.43 -8.01 -11.88
CA SER A 116 13.52 -8.81 -11.04
C SER A 116 14.16 -10.04 -10.37
N CYS A 117 15.19 -10.63 -10.98
CA CYS A 117 15.91 -11.78 -10.40
C CYS A 117 16.98 -11.40 -9.38
N ARG A 118 17.43 -10.13 -9.36
CA ARG A 118 18.51 -9.68 -8.49
C ARG A 118 18.02 -8.80 -7.34
N SER A 119 16.92 -8.12 -7.53
CA SER A 119 16.42 -7.11 -6.58
C SER A 119 14.94 -7.31 -6.27
N SER A 120 14.55 -6.97 -5.03
CA SER A 120 13.14 -6.90 -4.65
C SER A 120 12.52 -5.60 -5.17
N LEU A 121 11.33 -5.71 -5.71
CA LEU A 121 10.48 -4.59 -6.07
C LEU A 121 9.51 -4.29 -4.93
N PHE A 122 9.41 -3.02 -4.55
CA PHE A 122 8.44 -2.54 -3.56
C PHE A 122 7.38 -1.68 -4.26
N TYR A 123 6.14 -2.13 -4.22
CA TYR A 123 5.03 -1.40 -4.83
C TYR A 123 3.75 -1.57 -4.00
N LEU A 124 3.05 -0.47 -3.72
CA LEU A 124 1.81 -0.44 -2.94
C LEU A 124 1.89 -1.21 -1.60
N GLY A 125 3.02 -1.10 -0.92
CA GLY A 125 3.21 -1.76 0.38
C GLY A 125 3.55 -3.25 0.32
N PHE A 126 3.58 -3.85 -0.88
CA PHE A 126 4.05 -5.22 -1.09
C PHE A 126 5.52 -5.24 -1.50
N GLU A 127 6.15 -6.37 -1.24
CA GLU A 127 7.46 -6.75 -1.77
C GLU A 127 7.26 -7.90 -2.77
N PHE A 128 7.77 -7.70 -3.97
CA PHE A 128 7.81 -8.70 -5.05
C PHE A 128 9.25 -9.14 -5.24
N ARG A 129 9.51 -10.42 -5.19
CA ARG A 129 10.85 -10.99 -5.39
C ARG A 129 10.76 -12.28 -6.20
N ASN A 130 11.57 -12.36 -7.23
CA ASN A 130 11.72 -13.59 -7.99
C ASN A 130 12.66 -14.53 -7.25
N ILE A 131 12.17 -15.72 -6.90
CA ILE A 131 12.95 -16.75 -6.21
C ILE A 131 12.85 -18.07 -6.94
N LYS A 132 13.91 -18.87 -6.83
CA LYS A 132 13.91 -20.24 -7.38
C LYS A 132 13.05 -21.12 -6.47
N SER A 133 12.22 -21.96 -7.08
CA SER A 133 11.51 -23.00 -6.35
C SER A 133 12.52 -23.98 -5.75
N LYS A 134 12.32 -24.33 -4.49
CA LYS A 134 13.11 -25.38 -3.80
C LYS A 134 12.50 -26.76 -3.94
N PHE A 135 11.32 -26.85 -4.56
CA PHE A 135 10.57 -28.10 -4.70
C PHE A 135 10.58 -28.59 -6.15
N GLY A 136 10.98 -29.83 -6.33
CA GLY A 136 10.92 -30.58 -7.60
C GLY A 136 12.18 -30.44 -8.47
N TRP A 137 12.29 -31.34 -9.44
CA TRP A 137 13.39 -31.46 -10.41
C TRP A 137 13.45 -30.25 -11.39
N ASN A 138 12.34 -29.51 -11.54
CA ASN A 138 12.26 -28.31 -12.36
C ASN A 138 12.32 -27.05 -11.46
N THR A 139 13.50 -26.45 -11.34
CA THR A 139 13.75 -25.21 -10.60
C THR A 139 13.19 -24.00 -11.35
N LYS A 140 11.86 -23.92 -11.50
CA LYS A 140 11.23 -22.74 -12.09
C LYS A 140 11.28 -21.55 -11.10
N ASN A 141 11.60 -20.37 -11.61
CA ASN A 141 11.48 -19.14 -10.84
C ASN A 141 10.00 -18.79 -10.67
N TYR A 142 9.62 -18.39 -9.48
CA TYR A 142 8.29 -17.82 -9.21
C TYR A 142 8.40 -16.48 -8.48
N THR A 143 7.39 -15.65 -8.69
CA THR A 143 7.32 -14.36 -8.00
C THR A 143 6.73 -14.53 -6.61
N ASN A 144 7.56 -14.34 -5.61
CA ASN A 144 7.13 -14.28 -4.21
C ASN A 144 6.56 -12.89 -3.93
N VAL A 145 5.31 -12.85 -3.47
CA VAL A 145 4.61 -11.62 -3.10
C VAL A 145 4.30 -11.67 -1.61
N ARG A 146 4.73 -10.67 -0.87
CA ARG A 146 4.47 -10.56 0.57
C ARG A 146 4.31 -9.11 1.02
N PRO A 147 3.66 -8.86 2.17
CA PRO A 147 3.66 -7.52 2.77
C PRO A 147 5.10 -7.06 3.05
N SER A 148 5.45 -5.85 2.62
CA SER A 148 6.80 -5.31 2.81
C SER A 148 7.16 -5.18 4.30
N MET A 149 8.45 -5.17 4.61
CA MET A 149 8.94 -4.91 5.97
C MET A 149 8.39 -3.57 6.51
N LYS A 150 8.39 -2.52 5.68
CA LYS A 150 7.86 -1.20 6.03
C LYS A 150 6.38 -1.27 6.42
N SER A 151 5.56 -2.03 5.70
CA SER A 151 4.13 -2.21 6.00
C SER A 151 3.90 -2.97 7.31
N ARG A 152 4.69 -4.02 7.56
CA ARG A 152 4.66 -4.76 8.83
C ARG A 152 5.10 -3.90 10.02
N SER A 153 6.19 -3.15 9.86
CA SER A 153 6.69 -2.23 10.90
C SER A 153 5.69 -1.15 11.26
N LYS A 154 4.93 -0.62 10.27
CA LYS A 154 3.84 0.32 10.53
C LYS A 154 2.73 -0.31 11.39
N LEU A 155 2.34 -1.56 11.11
CA LEU A 155 1.37 -2.27 11.95
C LEU A 155 1.89 -2.46 13.36
N TYR A 156 3.15 -2.90 13.51
CA TYR A 156 3.76 -3.12 14.83
C TYR A 156 3.88 -1.82 15.64
N ALA A 157 4.19 -0.70 14.98
CA ALA A 157 4.23 0.61 15.63
C ALA A 157 2.85 1.02 16.15
N LYS A 158 1.79 0.87 15.34
CA LYS A 158 0.41 1.16 15.76
C LYS A 158 -0.05 0.27 16.92
N LEU A 159 0.25 -1.04 16.87
CA LEU A 159 -0.05 -1.96 17.97
C LEU A 159 0.72 -1.60 19.24
N ARG A 160 1.98 -1.21 19.10
CA ARG A 160 2.80 -0.75 20.24
C ARG A 160 2.21 0.50 20.87
N GLU A 161 1.90 1.50 20.08
CA GLU A 161 1.32 2.75 20.54
C GLU A 161 -0.02 2.52 21.26
N LEU A 162 -0.89 1.70 20.67
CA LEU A 162 -2.17 1.35 21.24
C LEU A 162 -2.02 0.68 22.62
N LEU A 163 -1.10 -0.28 22.76
CA LEU A 163 -0.94 -1.05 23.98
C LEU A 163 -0.05 -0.39 25.05
N ALA A 164 0.86 0.52 24.66
CA ALA A 164 1.79 1.14 25.61
C ALA A 164 1.12 2.19 26.50
N LYS A 165 0.24 3.03 25.95
CA LYS A 165 -0.31 4.23 26.61
C LYS A 165 -1.66 4.01 27.31
N ARG A 166 -2.19 2.78 27.35
CA ARG A 166 -3.60 2.52 27.65
C ARG A 166 -3.82 1.51 28.80
N ARG A 167 -3.10 1.72 29.92
CA ARG A 167 -3.22 0.82 31.10
C ARG A 167 -4.61 0.80 31.75
N HIS A 168 -5.32 1.93 31.72
CA HIS A 168 -6.65 2.09 32.33
C HIS A 168 -7.80 1.49 31.49
N TRP A 169 -7.57 1.17 30.22
CA TRP A 169 -8.62 0.66 29.37
C TRP A 169 -9.03 -0.78 29.70
N THR A 170 -10.30 -1.11 29.46
CA THR A 170 -10.82 -2.47 29.64
C THR A 170 -10.25 -3.41 28.58
N ILE A 171 -10.36 -4.70 28.81
CA ILE A 171 -9.90 -5.72 27.86
C ILE A 171 -10.74 -5.65 26.60
N GLU A 172 -12.05 -5.51 26.73
CA GLU A 172 -13.03 -5.46 25.65
C GLU A 172 -12.71 -4.29 24.70
N TRP A 173 -12.42 -3.12 25.27
CA TRP A 173 -12.07 -1.95 24.49
C TRP A 173 -10.76 -2.12 23.71
N ILE A 174 -9.74 -2.67 24.35
CA ILE A 174 -8.46 -2.99 23.68
C ILE A 174 -8.66 -3.99 22.56
N VAL A 175 -9.41 -5.07 22.81
CA VAL A 175 -9.74 -6.09 21.81
C VAL A 175 -10.44 -5.46 20.61
N TRP A 176 -11.44 -4.61 20.86
CA TRP A 176 -12.15 -3.90 19.79
C TRP A 176 -11.19 -3.06 18.93
N LYS A 177 -10.31 -2.26 19.55
CA LYS A 177 -9.33 -1.43 18.83
C LYS A 177 -8.30 -2.26 18.06
N VAL A 178 -7.79 -3.34 18.66
CA VAL A 178 -6.85 -4.26 18.02
C VAL A 178 -7.52 -4.92 16.81
N ASN A 179 -8.76 -5.37 16.94
CA ASN A 179 -9.53 -5.96 15.85
C ASN A 179 -9.65 -5.00 14.66
N GLN A 180 -9.96 -3.73 14.89
CA GLN A 180 -10.05 -2.73 13.82
C GLN A 180 -8.73 -2.58 13.04
N LEU A 181 -7.60 -2.53 13.75
CA LEU A 181 -6.28 -2.45 13.11
C LEU A 181 -5.97 -3.71 12.31
N LEU A 182 -6.26 -4.88 12.88
CA LEU A 182 -5.99 -6.18 12.23
C LEU A 182 -6.88 -6.39 11.01
N ILE A 183 -8.18 -6.11 11.11
CA ILE A 183 -9.14 -6.24 10.01
C ILE A 183 -8.71 -5.35 8.83
N GLY A 184 -8.42 -4.08 9.10
CA GLY A 184 -7.98 -3.15 8.06
C GLY A 184 -6.70 -3.63 7.36
N TRP A 185 -5.71 -4.10 8.13
CA TRP A 185 -4.46 -4.61 7.59
C TRP A 185 -4.66 -5.92 6.78
N LEU A 186 -5.41 -6.88 7.33
CA LEU A 186 -5.68 -8.16 6.67
C LEU A 186 -6.53 -7.98 5.40
N ASN A 187 -7.51 -7.09 5.41
CA ASN A 187 -8.31 -6.80 4.22
C ASN A 187 -7.47 -6.31 3.04
N TYR A 188 -6.42 -5.55 3.34
CA TYR A 188 -5.50 -5.03 2.33
C TYR A 188 -4.49 -6.10 1.86
N PHE A 189 -3.90 -6.85 2.78
CA PHE A 189 -2.78 -7.74 2.47
C PHE A 189 -3.16 -9.21 2.23
N SER A 190 -4.35 -9.68 2.63
CA SER A 190 -4.80 -11.05 2.38
C SER A 190 -5.54 -11.14 1.05
N ILE A 191 -4.79 -11.10 -0.05
CA ILE A 191 -5.29 -11.29 -1.40
C ILE A 191 -4.80 -12.63 -1.96
N SER A 192 -5.57 -13.22 -2.89
CA SER A 192 -5.36 -14.59 -3.39
C SER A 192 -3.95 -14.88 -3.96
N LYS A 193 -3.28 -13.87 -4.50
CA LYS A 193 -1.95 -14.01 -5.12
C LYS A 193 -0.77 -13.71 -4.20
N VAL A 194 -1.00 -13.47 -2.90
CA VAL A 194 0.07 -13.26 -1.93
C VAL A 194 0.59 -14.62 -1.45
N THR A 195 1.80 -14.97 -1.84
CA THR A 195 2.37 -16.31 -1.66
C THR A 195 2.76 -16.64 -0.22
N HIS A 196 3.28 -15.67 0.54
CA HIS A 196 3.78 -15.88 1.90
C HIS A 196 3.03 -15.10 2.98
N ILE A 197 1.71 -14.97 2.82
CA ILE A 197 0.88 -14.30 3.82
C ILE A 197 0.89 -15.08 5.15
N TRP A 198 0.91 -16.42 5.10
CA TRP A 198 0.85 -17.27 6.29
C TRP A 198 2.06 -17.13 7.21
N GLU A 199 3.26 -17.04 6.67
CA GLU A 199 4.47 -16.77 7.45
C GLU A 199 4.38 -15.40 8.12
N THR A 200 3.90 -14.40 7.37
CA THR A 200 3.71 -13.05 7.90
C THR A 200 2.68 -13.04 9.02
N ILE A 201 1.56 -13.75 8.88
CA ILE A 201 0.50 -13.86 9.90
C ILE A 201 1.04 -14.52 11.17
N LYS A 202 1.81 -15.61 11.05
CA LYS A 202 2.44 -16.27 12.20
C LYS A 202 3.36 -15.31 12.98
N VAL A 203 4.14 -14.49 12.28
CA VAL A 203 5.00 -13.49 12.92
C VAL A 203 4.18 -12.39 13.59
N ILE A 204 3.10 -11.92 12.95
CA ILE A 204 2.19 -10.94 13.56
C ILE A 204 1.54 -11.50 14.81
N LYS A 205 1.06 -12.76 14.77
CA LYS A 205 0.47 -13.45 15.93
C LYS A 205 1.43 -13.48 17.12
N LYS A 206 2.67 -13.91 16.89
CA LYS A 206 3.72 -13.94 17.93
C LYS A 206 3.99 -12.54 18.51
N HIS A 207 4.09 -11.54 17.64
CA HIS A 207 4.32 -10.16 18.07
C HIS A 207 3.14 -9.63 18.90
N LEU A 208 1.92 -9.88 18.46
CA LEU A 208 0.71 -9.47 19.15
C LEU A 208 0.59 -10.16 20.51
N ASP A 209 0.81 -11.48 20.57
CA ASP A 209 0.79 -12.25 21.82
C ASP A 209 1.76 -11.66 22.84
N TYR A 210 3.00 -11.40 22.45
CA TYR A 210 4.00 -10.78 23.32
C TYR A 210 3.58 -9.37 23.80
N LYS A 211 2.99 -8.56 22.94
CA LYS A 211 2.54 -7.21 23.31
C LYS A 211 1.33 -7.24 24.25
N LEU A 212 0.40 -8.15 24.03
CA LEU A 212 -0.75 -8.39 24.91
C LEU A 212 -0.28 -8.90 26.28
N PHE A 213 0.68 -9.82 26.31
CA PHE A 213 1.30 -10.28 27.56
C PHE A 213 1.87 -9.09 28.36
N LYS A 214 2.70 -8.26 27.73
CA LYS A 214 3.27 -7.07 28.40
C LYS A 214 2.20 -6.11 28.90
N TRP A 215 1.17 -5.86 28.09
CA TRP A 215 0.07 -4.99 28.47
C TRP A 215 -0.71 -5.54 29.66
N MET A 216 -1.06 -6.83 29.66
CA MET A 216 -1.72 -7.46 30.80
C MET A 216 -0.85 -7.47 32.06
N LYS A 217 0.47 -7.72 31.92
CA LYS A 217 1.41 -7.68 33.04
C LYS A 217 1.44 -6.29 33.69
N SER A 218 1.36 -5.22 32.88
CA SER A 218 1.38 -3.86 33.40
C SER A 218 0.14 -3.46 34.19
N LYS A 219 -0.98 -4.20 34.09
CA LYS A 219 -2.22 -3.96 34.86
C LYS A 219 -2.15 -4.44 36.31
N GLY A 220 -1.13 -5.20 36.69
CA GLY A 220 -0.88 -5.59 38.09
C GLY A 220 -1.90 -6.52 38.76
N ARG A 221 -3.04 -6.82 38.13
CA ARG A 221 -4.16 -7.54 38.76
C ARG A 221 -3.96 -9.07 38.75
N LYS A 222 -4.15 -9.71 39.90
CA LYS A 222 -4.16 -11.19 40.04
C LYS A 222 -5.23 -11.87 39.16
N ALA A 223 -6.36 -11.17 38.89
CA ALA A 223 -7.47 -11.64 38.07
C ALA A 223 -7.10 -12.04 36.63
N HIS A 224 -6.03 -11.50 36.07
CA HIS A 224 -5.60 -11.81 34.73
C HIS A 224 -4.48 -12.88 34.63
N ARG A 225 -4.14 -13.56 35.72
CA ARG A 225 -3.05 -14.56 35.74
C ARG A 225 -3.25 -15.70 34.74
N LYS A 226 -4.46 -16.23 34.64
CA LYS A 226 -4.80 -17.31 33.67
C LYS A 226 -4.74 -16.80 32.23
N LEU A 227 -5.21 -15.56 31.97
CA LEU A 227 -5.18 -14.96 30.64
C LEU A 227 -3.75 -14.70 30.14
N ARG A 228 -2.79 -14.46 31.03
CA ARG A 228 -1.39 -14.17 30.69
C ARG A 228 -0.60 -15.37 30.15
N GLN A 229 -1.03 -16.60 30.42
CA GLN A 229 -0.28 -17.79 29.98
C GLN A 229 -0.28 -17.89 28.44
N ARG A 230 -1.43 -17.62 27.79
CA ARG A 230 -1.62 -17.58 26.33
C ARG A 230 -2.52 -16.41 25.96
N PRO A 231 -2.01 -15.17 26.01
CA PRO A 231 -2.85 -13.99 25.94
C PRO A 231 -3.68 -13.93 24.66
N TYR A 232 -3.06 -14.17 23.52
CA TYR A 232 -3.74 -14.15 22.23
C TYR A 232 -4.87 -15.19 22.17
N GLU A 233 -4.59 -16.44 22.48
CA GLU A 233 -5.57 -17.53 22.39
C GLU A 233 -6.73 -17.34 23.37
N ASN A 234 -6.43 -16.91 24.59
CA ASN A 234 -7.46 -16.62 25.60
C ASN A 234 -8.33 -15.43 25.21
N LEU A 235 -7.75 -14.37 24.61
CA LEU A 235 -8.55 -13.25 24.15
C LEU A 235 -9.40 -13.60 22.92
N VAL A 236 -8.92 -14.47 22.03
CA VAL A 236 -9.73 -15.02 20.93
C VAL A 236 -10.92 -15.80 21.49
N LYS A 237 -10.67 -16.68 22.51
CA LYS A 237 -11.70 -17.55 23.06
C LYS A 237 -12.75 -16.82 23.88
N PHE A 238 -12.35 -15.87 24.73
CA PHE A 238 -13.22 -15.30 25.77
C PHE A 238 -13.64 -13.84 25.52
N TYR A 239 -12.93 -13.09 24.67
CA TYR A 239 -13.12 -11.66 24.50
C TYR A 239 -13.33 -11.24 23.03
N GLY A 240 -13.45 -12.20 22.11
CA GLY A 240 -13.72 -11.90 20.71
C GLY A 240 -12.55 -11.23 19.97
N LEU A 241 -11.31 -11.44 20.42
CA LEU A 241 -10.15 -11.04 19.62
C LEU A 241 -10.16 -11.79 18.29
N LEU A 242 -9.87 -11.09 17.22
CA LEU A 242 -9.85 -11.66 15.87
C LEU A 242 -8.83 -12.81 15.78
N ASP A 243 -9.30 -14.00 15.38
CA ASP A 243 -8.42 -15.05 14.90
C ASP A 243 -7.90 -14.69 13.51
N ILE A 244 -6.67 -14.16 13.48
CA ILE A 244 -6.05 -13.66 12.26
C ILE A 244 -5.78 -14.77 11.24
N GLU A 245 -5.54 -16.00 11.68
CA GLU A 245 -5.32 -17.14 10.77
C GLU A 245 -6.64 -17.53 10.09
N LYS A 246 -7.71 -17.71 10.88
CA LYS A 246 -9.04 -18.04 10.38
C LYS A 246 -9.57 -16.94 9.45
N TYR A 247 -9.45 -15.69 9.87
CA TYR A 247 -9.91 -14.54 9.07
C TYR A 247 -9.19 -14.45 7.71
N ALA A 248 -7.86 -14.60 7.70
CA ALA A 248 -7.08 -14.54 6.47
C ALA A 248 -7.43 -15.71 5.52
N ARG A 249 -7.69 -16.92 6.04
CA ARG A 249 -8.17 -18.06 5.22
C ARG A 249 -9.48 -17.74 4.52
N LEU A 250 -10.48 -17.27 5.28
CA LEU A 250 -11.79 -16.91 4.73
C LEU A 250 -11.66 -15.83 3.64
N LYS A 251 -10.83 -14.81 3.87
CA LYS A 251 -10.62 -13.74 2.88
C LYS A 251 -9.89 -14.21 1.62
N THR A 252 -8.93 -15.12 1.76
CA THR A 252 -8.21 -15.67 0.60
C THR A 252 -9.15 -16.54 -0.25
N LEU A 253 -10.01 -17.32 0.37
CA LEU A 253 -11.01 -18.15 -0.32
C LEU A 253 -12.08 -17.30 -1.00
N ALA A 254 -12.65 -16.31 -0.32
CA ALA A 254 -13.69 -15.43 -0.86
C ALA A 254 -13.24 -14.56 -2.05
N LYS A 255 -11.93 -14.38 -2.25
CA LYS A 255 -11.38 -13.62 -3.38
C LYS A 255 -10.83 -14.51 -4.50
N ALA A 256 -10.92 -15.82 -4.35
CA ALA A 256 -10.53 -16.81 -5.37
C ALA A 256 -11.72 -17.24 -6.25
N GLN A 257 -12.93 -16.92 -5.85
CA GLN A 257 -14.17 -17.00 -6.65
C GLN A 257 -14.36 -15.69 -7.43
#